data_4e5eff6610bcc61baa34e71d4c5b437b
#
_entry.id   4e5eff6610bcc61baa34e71d4c5b437b
#
_cell.length_a   1.000
_cell.length_b   1.000
_cell.length_c   1.000
_cell.angle_alpha   90.00
_cell.angle_beta   90.00
_cell.angle_gamma   90.00
#
_symmetry.space_group_name_H-M   'P 1'
#
loop_
_entity.id
_entity.type
_entity.pdbx_description
1 polymer ?
#
loop_
_entity_poly.entity_id
_entity_poly.type
_entity_poly.pdbx_seq_one_letter_code
_entity_poly.pdbx_strand_id
1 'polypeptide(L)'
;GTSTAGIAHAAITAHLMGLPMGYVRSGNKDHGRQNRIEGKLEKGQKVVVVEDLVSTGGSDIEVVDALREAGAEVLGIVSIFTYGMKKGLERLAAADVKNVSLTNLDVLSEVAAQEGYIKPEDVNRLIAFRNTPSDESWIGGAK
;
A
#
# COMPACT_ATOMS: atom_id res chain seq x y z
N GLY A 1 -2.25 5.92 9.38
CA GLY A 1 -2.79 4.69 8.74
C GLY A 1 -3.73 5.01 7.62
N THR A 2 -3.80 4.11 6.63
CA THR A 2 -4.78 4.16 5.55
C THR A 2 -6.04 3.41 5.96
N SER A 3 -7.22 3.94 5.65
CA SER A 3 -8.42 3.17 5.94
C SER A 3 -8.69 2.13 4.84
N THR A 4 -9.03 0.90 5.22
CA THR A 4 -9.41 0.51 6.59
C THR A 4 -8.32 -0.31 7.27
N ALA A 5 -7.65 -1.21 6.58
CA ALA A 5 -6.77 -2.20 7.21
C ALA A 5 -5.48 -1.58 7.78
N GLY A 6 -4.94 -0.53 7.15
CA GLY A 6 -3.75 0.16 7.64
C GLY A 6 -3.93 0.85 9.01
N ILE A 7 -5.16 1.14 9.43
CA ILE A 7 -5.44 1.82 10.70
C ILE A 7 -4.93 1.01 11.90
N ALA A 8 -5.26 -0.27 11.98
CA ALA A 8 -4.85 -1.13 13.09
C ALA A 8 -3.33 -1.28 13.14
N HIS A 9 -2.69 -1.47 11.98
CA HIS A 9 -1.24 -1.60 11.87
C HIS A 9 -0.53 -0.31 12.29
N ALA A 10 -1.03 0.86 11.86
CA ALA A 10 -0.51 2.16 12.28
C ALA A 10 -0.64 2.37 13.79
N ALA A 11 -1.80 2.04 14.36
CA ALA A 11 -2.06 2.21 15.79
C ALA A 11 -1.11 1.34 16.64
N ILE A 12 -0.94 0.07 16.28
CA ILE A 12 -0.03 -0.85 16.98
C ILE A 12 1.42 -0.37 16.85
N THR A 13 1.86 -0.02 15.64
CA THR A 13 3.22 0.45 15.40
C THR A 13 3.50 1.74 16.18
N ALA A 14 2.61 2.73 16.11
CA ALA A 14 2.77 3.99 16.83
C ALA A 14 2.81 3.76 18.35
N HIS A 15 1.94 2.89 18.87
CA HIS A 15 1.94 2.55 20.30
C HIS A 15 3.27 1.95 20.75
N LEU A 16 3.79 0.95 20.01
CA LEU A 16 5.06 0.30 20.33
C LEU A 16 6.26 1.24 20.23
N MET A 17 6.19 2.24 19.35
CA MET A 17 7.24 3.25 19.14
C MET A 17 7.08 4.48 20.05
N GLY A 18 5.99 4.60 20.80
CA GLY A 18 5.68 5.79 21.61
C GLY A 18 5.42 7.05 20.77
N LEU A 19 4.89 6.89 19.55
CA LEU A 19 4.64 7.98 18.61
C LEU A 19 3.15 8.32 18.51
N PRO A 20 2.81 9.56 18.14
CA PRO A 20 1.43 9.93 17.80
C PRO A 20 0.93 9.15 16.60
N MET A 21 -0.39 8.92 16.57
CA MET A 21 -1.07 8.23 15.50
C MET A 21 -2.27 9.04 14.99
N GLY A 22 -2.48 9.01 13.68
CA GLY A 22 -3.68 9.44 12.99
C GLY A 22 -3.98 8.51 11.83
N TYR A 23 -5.12 8.71 11.19
CA TYR A 23 -5.44 7.95 9.97
C TYR A 23 -6.20 8.81 8.95
N VAL A 24 -6.17 8.39 7.70
CA VAL A 24 -6.87 9.05 6.60
C VAL A 24 -8.03 8.18 6.16
N ARG A 25 -9.25 8.71 6.26
CA ARG A 25 -10.45 8.01 5.80
C ARG A 25 -10.49 7.91 4.27
N SER A 26 -10.91 6.76 3.77
CA SER A 26 -11.40 6.66 2.41
C SER A 26 -12.73 7.41 2.33
N GLY A 27 -12.91 8.31 1.38
CA GLY A 27 -14.16 9.06 1.32
C GLY A 27 -14.38 9.79 0.02
N ASN A 28 -15.67 10.01 -0.30
CA ASN A 28 -16.12 10.68 -1.49
C ASN A 28 -15.62 12.14 -1.57
N LYS A 29 -15.47 12.63 -2.79
CA LYS A 29 -14.96 13.95 -3.17
C LYS A 29 -15.79 15.14 -2.66
N ASP A 30 -16.91 14.90 -1.96
CA ASP A 30 -17.92 15.93 -1.65
C ASP A 30 -17.69 16.68 -0.32
N HIS A 31 -16.80 16.22 0.53
CA HIS A 31 -16.43 16.94 1.76
C HIS A 31 -14.92 17.21 1.73
N GLY A 32 -14.55 18.47 1.64
CA GLY A 32 -13.18 18.96 1.45
C GLY A 32 -12.08 18.09 2.09
N ARG A 33 -10.97 17.92 1.37
CA ARG A 33 -9.88 16.96 1.68
C ARG A 33 -9.34 17.04 3.11
N GLN A 34 -9.46 18.20 3.77
CA GLN A 34 -9.01 18.41 5.14
C GLN A 34 -9.82 17.63 6.19
N ASN A 35 -11.09 17.30 5.91
CA ASN A 35 -11.94 16.54 6.83
C ASN A 35 -11.72 15.01 6.76
N ARG A 36 -10.76 14.54 5.99
CA ARG A 36 -10.43 13.11 5.87
C ARG A 36 -9.42 12.61 6.88
N ILE A 37 -8.70 13.51 7.55
CA ILE A 37 -7.64 13.16 8.49
C ILE A 37 -8.24 13.14 9.90
N GLU A 38 -8.14 11.99 10.55
CA GLU A 38 -8.52 11.78 11.94
C GLU A 38 -7.27 11.72 12.81
N GLY A 39 -7.29 12.49 13.89
CA GLY A 39 -6.15 12.70 14.75
C GLY A 39 -5.59 14.13 14.64
N LYS A 40 -4.59 14.43 15.45
CA LYS A 40 -3.94 15.75 15.45
C LYS A 40 -2.77 15.74 14.48
N LEU A 41 -2.83 16.60 13.47
CA LEU A 41 -1.75 16.83 12.51
C LEU A 41 -1.40 18.32 12.50
N GLU A 42 -0.13 18.64 12.69
CA GLU A 42 0.39 19.99 12.64
C GLU A 42 1.20 20.22 11.35
N LYS A 43 1.13 21.45 10.83
CA LYS A 43 1.89 21.83 9.64
C LYS A 43 3.40 21.64 9.87
N GLY A 44 4.07 21.03 8.91
CA GLY A 44 5.51 20.71 8.96
C GLY A 44 5.84 19.44 9.74
N GLN A 45 4.85 18.75 10.27
CA GLN A 45 5.07 17.48 10.97
C GLN A 45 5.49 16.40 9.99
N LYS A 46 6.53 15.63 10.33
CA LYS A 46 7.00 14.48 9.56
C LYS A 46 6.12 13.28 9.84
N VAL A 47 5.64 12.63 8.79
CA VAL A 47 4.75 11.46 8.89
C VAL A 47 5.21 10.33 7.99
N VAL A 48 4.97 9.11 8.45
CA VAL A 48 5.08 7.87 7.66
C VAL A 48 3.68 7.32 7.49
N VAL A 49 3.31 6.97 6.27
CA VAL A 49 2.05 6.28 5.97
C VAL A 49 2.23 4.80 6.23
N VAL A 50 1.34 4.19 6.99
CA VAL A 50 1.31 2.75 7.25
C VAL A 50 0.15 2.13 6.49
N GLU A 51 0.47 1.15 5.64
CA GLU A 51 -0.47 0.45 4.77
C GLU A 51 -0.39 -1.06 4.99
N ASP A 52 -1.44 -1.80 4.70
CA ASP A 52 -1.39 -3.25 4.69
C ASP A 52 -0.87 -3.77 3.34
N LEU A 53 -1.40 -3.27 2.24
CA LEU A 53 -1.11 -3.80 0.91
C LEU A 53 -1.05 -2.70 -0.15
N VAL A 54 0.05 -2.65 -0.90
CA VAL A 54 0.20 -1.79 -2.08
C VAL A 54 0.01 -2.59 -3.36
N SER A 55 -1.01 -2.23 -4.14
CA SER A 55 -1.28 -2.82 -5.46
C SER A 55 -0.94 -1.86 -6.59
N THR A 56 -1.90 -1.07 -7.05
CA THR A 56 -1.73 -0.06 -8.10
C THR A 56 -1.39 1.33 -7.58
N GLY A 57 -1.27 1.51 -6.27
CA GLY A 57 -0.83 2.73 -5.62
C GLY A 57 -1.82 3.90 -5.63
N GLY A 58 -3.04 3.72 -6.14
CA GLY A 58 -3.98 4.83 -6.28
C GLY A 58 -4.45 5.38 -4.94
N SER A 59 -4.94 4.51 -4.06
CA SER A 59 -5.38 4.87 -2.71
C SER A 59 -4.27 5.43 -1.85
N ASP A 60 -3.07 4.85 -1.99
CA ASP A 60 -1.88 5.28 -1.25
C ASP A 60 -1.51 6.73 -1.58
N ILE A 61 -1.54 7.08 -2.87
CA ILE A 61 -1.23 8.43 -3.33
C ILE A 61 -2.29 9.42 -2.87
N GLU A 62 -3.58 9.05 -2.90
CA GLU A 62 -4.64 9.91 -2.37
C GLU A 62 -4.43 10.24 -0.89
N VAL A 63 -3.92 9.30 -0.09
CA VAL A 63 -3.58 9.51 1.32
C VAL A 63 -2.37 10.44 1.45
N VAL A 64 -1.32 10.20 0.66
CA VAL A 64 -0.11 11.05 0.64
C VAL A 64 -0.47 12.49 0.27
N ASP A 65 -1.29 12.67 -0.78
CA ASP A 65 -1.73 14.00 -1.22
C ASP A 65 -2.56 14.71 -0.14
N ALA A 66 -3.49 14.02 0.51
CA ALA A 66 -4.28 14.58 1.59
C ALA A 66 -3.41 15.07 2.77
N LEU A 67 -2.38 14.30 3.13
CA LEU A 67 -1.44 14.66 4.18
C LEU A 67 -0.56 15.86 3.78
N ARG A 68 -0.05 15.88 2.54
CA ARG A 68 0.74 17.00 2.00
C ARG A 68 -0.09 18.28 1.91
N GLU A 69 -1.35 18.20 1.47
CA GLU A 69 -2.27 19.34 1.45
C GLU A 69 -2.56 19.90 2.85
N ALA A 70 -2.62 19.04 3.86
CA ALA A 70 -2.72 19.44 5.26
C ALA A 70 -1.41 20.03 5.84
N GLY A 71 -0.34 20.05 5.04
CA GLY A 71 0.94 20.62 5.39
C GLY A 71 1.94 19.68 6.04
N ALA A 72 1.69 18.37 6.03
CA ALA A 72 2.65 17.39 6.52
C ALA A 72 3.80 17.16 5.53
N GLU A 73 4.97 16.81 6.07
CA GLU A 73 6.10 16.27 5.31
C GLU A 73 5.97 14.73 5.29
N VAL A 74 5.53 14.16 4.18
CA VAL A 74 5.41 12.71 4.05
C VAL A 74 6.76 12.11 3.71
N LEU A 75 7.32 11.31 4.61
CA LEU A 75 8.64 10.68 4.45
C LEU A 75 8.59 9.45 3.53
N GLY A 76 7.46 8.77 3.49
CA GLY A 76 7.25 7.58 2.68
C GLY A 76 6.08 6.73 3.18
N ILE A 77 5.91 5.59 2.54
CA ILE A 77 4.93 4.56 2.87
C ILE A 77 5.69 3.34 3.39
N VAL A 78 5.21 2.73 4.46
CA VAL A 78 5.62 1.40 4.91
C VAL A 78 4.42 0.48 4.79
N SER A 79 4.59 -0.63 4.08
CA SER A 79 3.52 -1.60 3.88
C SER A 79 3.94 -3.00 4.30
N ILE A 80 2.96 -3.85 4.64
CA ILE A 80 3.24 -5.26 4.92
C ILE A 80 3.58 -5.97 3.62
N PHE A 81 2.78 -5.73 2.58
CA PHE A 81 2.87 -6.44 1.31
C PHE A 81 2.77 -5.50 0.12
N THR A 82 3.48 -5.84 -0.96
CA THR A 82 3.26 -5.23 -2.28
C THR A 82 3.20 -6.28 -3.38
N TYR A 83 2.29 -6.09 -4.34
CA TYR A 83 2.31 -6.88 -5.58
C TYR A 83 3.51 -6.52 -6.46
N GLY A 84 4.09 -5.31 -6.33
CA GLY A 84 5.15 -4.84 -7.23
C GLY A 84 4.67 -4.61 -8.66
N MET A 85 3.39 -4.26 -8.83
CA MET A 85 2.80 -3.99 -10.15
C MET A 85 3.46 -2.76 -10.79
N LYS A 86 3.79 -2.83 -12.07
CA LYS A 86 4.40 -1.73 -12.82
C LYS A 86 3.65 -0.41 -12.66
N LYS A 87 2.32 -0.44 -12.79
CA LYS A 87 1.47 0.74 -12.62
C LYS A 87 1.58 1.37 -11.22
N GLY A 88 1.73 0.55 -10.18
CA GLY A 88 1.94 1.02 -8.81
C GLY A 88 3.29 1.70 -8.66
N LEU A 89 4.34 1.07 -9.16
CA LEU A 89 5.70 1.62 -9.12
C LEU A 89 5.81 2.96 -9.86
N GLU A 90 5.23 3.05 -11.07
CA GLU A 90 5.20 4.28 -11.87
C GLU A 90 4.44 5.41 -11.16
N ARG A 91 3.31 5.11 -10.54
CA ARG A 91 2.52 6.10 -9.79
C ARG A 91 3.24 6.62 -8.55
N LEU A 92 3.84 5.72 -7.77
CA LEU A 92 4.61 6.11 -6.59
C LEU A 92 5.82 6.98 -6.97
N ALA A 93 6.51 6.63 -8.06
CA ALA A 93 7.61 7.43 -8.59
C ALA A 93 7.14 8.82 -9.07
N ALA A 94 6.02 8.88 -9.79
CA ALA A 94 5.43 10.14 -10.26
C ALA A 94 4.97 11.06 -9.11
N ALA A 95 4.52 10.46 -7.99
CA ALA A 95 4.14 11.19 -6.78
C ALA A 95 5.33 11.52 -5.86
N ASP A 96 6.55 11.18 -6.25
CA ASP A 96 7.77 11.34 -5.44
C ASP A 96 7.58 10.81 -4.00
N VAL A 97 7.14 9.56 -3.89
CA VAL A 97 6.98 8.87 -2.62
C VAL A 97 7.53 7.46 -2.70
N LYS A 98 8.35 7.09 -1.73
CA LYS A 98 8.90 5.74 -1.61
C LYS A 98 7.95 4.84 -0.83
N ASN A 99 7.83 3.59 -1.26
CA ASN A 99 7.22 2.52 -0.47
C ASN A 99 8.28 1.50 -0.07
N VAL A 100 8.28 1.12 1.19
CA VAL A 100 9.09 0.02 1.72
C VAL A 100 8.12 -1.04 2.25
N SER A 101 8.15 -2.22 1.65
CA SER A 101 7.28 -3.35 2.05
C SER A 101 8.10 -4.41 2.76
N LEU A 102 7.48 -5.08 3.73
CA LEU A 102 8.11 -6.21 4.44
C LEU A 102 8.30 -7.41 3.53
N THR A 103 7.35 -7.63 2.61
CA THR A 103 7.41 -8.70 1.61
C THR A 103 6.69 -8.30 0.32
N ASN A 104 6.81 -9.13 -0.70
CA ASN A 104 6.22 -8.90 -2.02
C ASN A 104 5.73 -10.21 -2.65
N LEU A 105 5.06 -10.12 -3.80
CA LEU A 105 4.50 -11.26 -4.49
C LEU A 105 5.54 -12.27 -4.95
N ASP A 106 6.72 -11.83 -5.37
CA ASP A 106 7.79 -12.74 -5.84
C ASP A 106 8.23 -13.66 -4.70
N VAL A 107 8.62 -13.09 -3.57
CA VAL A 107 9.04 -13.85 -2.38
C VAL A 107 7.90 -14.72 -1.85
N LEU A 108 6.69 -14.17 -1.75
CA LEU A 108 5.53 -14.92 -1.26
C LEU A 108 5.23 -16.15 -2.12
N SER A 109 5.26 -16.01 -3.45
CA SER A 109 4.95 -17.11 -4.38
C SER A 109 6.03 -18.19 -4.35
N GLU A 110 7.30 -17.82 -4.26
CA GLU A 110 8.40 -18.76 -4.12
C GLU A 110 8.30 -19.57 -2.82
N VAL A 111 8.09 -18.90 -1.69
CA VAL A 111 7.94 -19.57 -0.39
C VAL A 111 6.68 -20.46 -0.39
N ALA A 112 5.57 -19.99 -0.93
CA ALA A 112 4.34 -20.77 -1.01
C ALA A 112 4.53 -22.07 -1.83
N ALA A 113 5.33 -22.02 -2.90
CA ALA A 113 5.67 -23.20 -3.69
C ALA A 113 6.60 -24.14 -2.91
N GLN A 114 7.61 -23.62 -2.21
CA GLN A 114 8.52 -24.41 -1.38
C GLN A 114 7.80 -25.11 -0.22
N GLU A 115 6.84 -24.44 0.39
CA GLU A 115 6.01 -24.96 1.50
C GLU A 115 4.83 -25.83 1.02
N GLY A 116 4.63 -25.97 -0.30
CA GLY A 116 3.59 -26.81 -0.89
C GLY A 116 2.16 -26.22 -0.85
N TYR A 117 2.00 -24.91 -0.61
CA TYR A 117 0.71 -24.22 -0.69
C TYR A 117 0.24 -24.03 -2.13
N ILE A 118 1.17 -23.87 -3.05
CA ILE A 118 0.91 -23.79 -4.49
C ILE A 118 1.88 -24.72 -5.23
N LYS A 119 1.56 -25.05 -6.48
CA LYS A 119 2.49 -25.80 -7.32
C LYS A 119 3.61 -24.91 -7.86
N PRO A 120 4.84 -25.43 -8.08
CA PRO A 120 5.94 -24.66 -8.66
C PRO A 120 5.59 -23.97 -9.98
N GLU A 121 4.76 -24.60 -10.82
CA GLU A 121 4.28 -24.03 -12.09
C GLU A 121 3.37 -22.81 -11.92
N ASP A 122 2.70 -22.67 -10.77
CA ASP A 122 1.81 -21.54 -10.48
C ASP A 122 2.57 -20.24 -10.18
N VAL A 123 3.84 -20.33 -9.79
CA VAL A 123 4.70 -19.16 -9.56
C VAL A 123 4.76 -18.28 -10.81
N ASN A 124 5.05 -18.88 -11.97
CA ASN A 124 5.11 -18.15 -13.24
C ASN A 124 3.76 -17.52 -13.62
N ARG A 125 2.65 -18.15 -13.27
CA ARG A 125 1.30 -17.63 -13.50
C ARG A 125 1.03 -16.39 -12.63
N LEU A 126 1.44 -16.40 -11.38
CA LEU A 126 1.32 -15.25 -10.47
C LEU A 126 2.20 -14.08 -10.93
N ILE A 127 3.40 -14.35 -11.43
CA ILE A 127 4.28 -13.32 -12.01
C ILE A 127 3.65 -12.72 -13.30
N ALA A 128 3.04 -13.56 -14.15
CA ALA A 128 2.32 -13.09 -15.33
C ALA A 128 1.14 -12.18 -14.95
N PHE A 129 0.34 -12.56 -13.95
CA PHE A 129 -0.71 -11.72 -13.39
C PHE A 129 -0.16 -10.35 -12.92
N ARG A 130 0.91 -10.34 -12.13
CA ARG A 130 1.52 -9.10 -11.65
C ARG A 130 1.92 -8.16 -12.80
N ASN A 131 2.51 -8.74 -13.85
CA ASN A 131 3.01 -7.96 -14.98
C ASN A 131 1.89 -7.41 -15.86
N THR A 132 0.82 -8.17 -16.05
CA THR A 132 -0.30 -7.83 -16.94
C THR A 132 -1.63 -8.30 -16.34
N PRO A 133 -2.13 -7.67 -15.27
CA PRO A 133 -3.31 -8.15 -14.54
C PRO A 133 -4.60 -8.11 -15.36
N SER A 134 -4.63 -7.36 -16.47
CA SER A 134 -5.76 -7.31 -17.41
C SER A 134 -5.75 -8.43 -18.46
N ASP A 135 -4.65 -9.18 -18.58
CA ASP A 135 -4.56 -10.34 -19.45
C ASP A 135 -4.97 -11.60 -18.68
N GLU A 136 -6.10 -12.18 -19.02
CA GLU A 136 -6.65 -13.37 -18.35
C GLU A 136 -5.92 -14.67 -18.68
N SER A 137 -4.92 -14.67 -19.55
CA SER A 137 -4.16 -15.86 -19.96
C SER A 137 -3.45 -16.56 -18.79
N TRP A 138 -3.14 -15.82 -17.72
CA TRP A 138 -2.54 -16.36 -16.49
C TRP A 138 -3.47 -17.31 -15.73
N ILE A 139 -4.81 -17.20 -15.90
CA ILE A 139 -5.79 -18.05 -15.21
C ILE A 139 -5.60 -19.52 -15.61
N GLY A 140 -4.96 -19.77 -16.76
CA GLY A 140 -4.74 -21.12 -17.28
C GLY A 140 -6.08 -21.78 -17.59
N GLY A 141 -6.33 -22.11 -18.85
CA GLY A 141 -7.63 -22.63 -19.27
C GLY A 141 -8.12 -23.75 -18.38
N ALA A 142 -9.09 -23.44 -17.54
CA ALA A 142 -10.04 -24.41 -17.08
C ALA A 142 -10.89 -24.78 -18.32
N LYS A 143 -10.54 -25.84 -19.01
CA LYS A 143 -11.42 -26.65 -19.83
C LYS A 143 -11.60 -27.99 -19.16
#